data_adec9e8113ee35e1323f8d8193a2fe98
#
_entry.id   adec9e8113ee35e1323f8d8193a2fe98
#
_cell.length_a   1.000
_cell.length_b   1.000
_cell.length_c   1.000
_cell.angle_alpha   90.00
_cell.angle_beta   90.00
_cell.angle_gamma   90.00
#
_symmetry.space_group_name_H-M   'P 1'
#
loop_
_entity.id
_entity.type
_entity.pdbx_description
1 polymer ?
#
loop_
_entity_poly.entity_id
_entity_poly.type
_entity_poly.pdbx_seq_one_letter_code
_entity_poly.pdbx_strand_id
1 'polypeptide(L)'
;MDDLTLRYFDAEMRYLREAGEEFARAHPDRAAALNLDKAGARDPYVERLFEGFAFLMGRLREKLDDDLPELTGGLVSMIWPHYLRTIPSLSIVEFTADWRELKEPVRVEKGFGILSQPIGEKRTRCHYTTTQPLTLQPLSLARAGISTEPDGRSLLRLRFECSPLADWSRIDLSRIPLYLNGDAPLACALHEALTLRVAKTGIRFPGDADRRPLDARFAVCGFSKEEALLPECGSFSGYQLLLEYFTFREKFMSVTLRGLENVDFPEELAWFEIDIVLERQWPHEYALSEKHLRLHCTPVINLFPLESDPLHLDSLQTEYLLRPMRVQDGHTEIYSVDSVTSSRHSGHQTYVPFTSFRHKGGMLRHDAPEYYYHTRVKSGPSGLHDTWLTLGGEAFDNHTVPENEKLSLSLTGTNGQLPRRALQSTLLDTVVKSTTARIQVRNLRSEERR
;
A
#
# COMPACT_ATOMS: atom_id res chain seq x y z
N MET A 1 10.19 18.86 -27.77
CA MET A 1 11.44 18.16 -27.45
C MET A 1 11.51 18.08 -25.96
N ASP A 2 11.65 16.89 -25.40
CA ASP A 2 11.69 16.69 -23.96
C ASP A 2 13.01 17.26 -23.40
N ASP A 3 13.01 17.80 -22.19
CA ASP A 3 14.20 18.40 -21.55
C ASP A 3 15.38 17.39 -21.47
N LEU A 4 15.07 16.12 -21.37
CA LEU A 4 16.04 15.03 -21.34
C LEU A 4 16.70 14.82 -22.70
N THR A 5 15.93 14.76 -23.78
CA THR A 5 16.45 14.64 -25.17
C THR A 5 17.37 15.81 -25.51
N LEU A 6 17.03 17.02 -25.04
CA LEU A 6 17.87 18.21 -25.24
C LEU A 6 19.22 18.09 -24.53
N ARG A 7 19.26 17.57 -23.32
CA ARG A 7 20.52 17.33 -22.59
C ARG A 7 21.45 16.35 -23.28
N TYR A 8 20.91 15.26 -23.80
CA TYR A 8 21.71 14.30 -24.58
C TYR A 8 22.22 14.92 -25.87
N PHE A 9 21.39 15.68 -26.59
CA PHE A 9 21.79 16.40 -27.78
C PHE A 9 22.93 17.38 -27.48
N ASP A 10 22.84 18.20 -26.47
CA ASP A 10 23.87 19.17 -26.10
C ASP A 10 25.19 18.49 -25.68
N ALA A 11 25.10 17.34 -25.00
CA ALA A 11 26.28 16.56 -24.65
C ALA A 11 27.00 16.00 -25.87
N GLU A 12 26.26 15.44 -26.85
CA GLU A 12 26.81 14.92 -28.09
C GLU A 12 27.36 16.03 -29.02
N MET A 13 26.70 17.19 -29.08
CA MET A 13 27.20 18.36 -29.79
C MET A 13 28.54 18.86 -29.25
N ARG A 14 28.67 18.88 -27.92
CA ARG A 14 29.91 19.26 -27.24
C ARG A 14 31.03 18.27 -27.59
N TYR A 15 30.74 16.99 -27.49
CA TYR A 15 31.69 15.92 -27.84
C TYR A 15 32.15 16.01 -29.30
N LEU A 16 31.23 16.20 -30.23
CA LEU A 16 31.57 16.32 -31.67
C LEU A 16 32.44 17.55 -31.98
N ARG A 17 32.19 18.66 -31.26
CA ARG A 17 33.02 19.86 -31.41
C ARG A 17 34.43 19.65 -30.87
N GLU A 18 34.56 19.04 -29.67
CA GLU A 18 35.87 18.72 -29.09
C GLU A 18 36.64 17.71 -29.94
N ALA A 19 35.98 16.63 -30.39
CA ALA A 19 36.59 15.65 -31.29
C ALA A 19 36.99 16.24 -32.65
N GLY A 20 36.19 17.16 -33.17
CA GLY A 20 36.52 17.90 -34.40
C GLY A 20 37.77 18.78 -34.25
N GLU A 21 37.94 19.43 -33.10
CA GLU A 21 39.15 20.21 -32.83
C GLU A 21 40.38 19.31 -32.62
N GLU A 22 40.21 18.15 -31.99
CA GLU A 22 41.31 17.19 -31.84
C GLU A 22 41.71 16.60 -33.17
N PHE A 23 40.75 16.25 -34.04
CA PHE A 23 41.00 15.80 -35.40
C PHE A 23 41.71 16.87 -36.22
N ALA A 24 41.32 18.15 -36.11
CA ALA A 24 41.97 19.26 -36.83
C ALA A 24 43.45 19.44 -36.41
N ARG A 25 43.76 19.23 -35.13
CA ARG A 25 45.15 19.26 -34.65
C ARG A 25 45.98 18.07 -35.19
N ALA A 26 45.39 16.89 -35.30
CA ALA A 26 46.07 15.70 -35.80
C ALA A 26 46.21 15.66 -37.31
N HIS A 27 45.25 16.28 -38.05
CA HIS A 27 45.19 16.23 -39.52
C HIS A 27 44.87 17.59 -40.14
N PRO A 28 45.78 18.59 -40.05
CA PRO A 28 45.52 19.97 -40.45
C PRO A 28 45.13 20.11 -41.92
N ASP A 29 45.77 19.36 -42.82
CA ASP A 29 45.46 19.42 -44.27
C ASP A 29 44.04 18.97 -44.61
N ARG A 30 43.53 17.99 -43.89
CA ARG A 30 42.16 17.50 -44.08
C ARG A 30 41.13 18.36 -43.40
N ALA A 31 41.47 18.90 -42.24
CA ALA A 31 40.60 19.77 -41.45
C ALA A 31 40.38 21.14 -42.08
N ALA A 32 41.40 21.64 -42.84
CA ALA A 32 41.30 22.89 -43.57
C ALA A 32 40.20 22.89 -44.65
N ALA A 33 39.94 21.75 -45.26
CA ALA A 33 38.88 21.61 -46.27
C ALA A 33 37.45 21.69 -45.62
N LEU A 34 37.32 21.42 -44.30
CA LEU A 34 36.07 21.42 -43.56
C LEU A 34 35.98 22.59 -42.59
N ASN A 35 36.99 23.49 -42.54
CA ASN A 35 37.13 24.61 -41.60
C ASN A 35 36.91 24.18 -40.12
N LEU A 36 37.39 23.00 -39.73
CA LEU A 36 37.22 22.49 -38.37
C LEU A 36 38.15 23.14 -37.35
N ASP A 37 39.16 23.87 -37.80
CA ASP A 37 40.22 24.51 -37.03
C ASP A 37 39.81 25.91 -36.47
N LYS A 38 38.71 26.49 -36.96
CA LYS A 38 38.27 27.84 -36.58
C LYS A 38 36.95 27.83 -35.82
N ALA A 39 37.02 28.02 -34.52
CA ALA A 39 35.82 28.22 -33.71
C ALA A 39 35.03 29.45 -34.24
N GLY A 40 33.84 29.25 -34.74
CA GLY A 40 32.93 30.29 -35.25
C GLY A 40 33.00 30.57 -36.76
N ALA A 41 33.86 29.87 -37.52
CA ALA A 41 33.94 29.97 -38.98
C ALA A 41 33.82 28.60 -39.66
N ARG A 42 33.18 27.63 -39.03
CA ARG A 42 32.91 26.32 -39.58
C ARG A 42 31.95 26.42 -40.76
N ASP A 43 32.10 25.50 -41.72
CA ASP A 43 31.15 25.38 -42.82
C ASP A 43 29.73 25.11 -42.26
N PRO A 44 28.72 25.93 -42.59
CA PRO A 44 27.34 25.76 -42.12
C PRO A 44 26.75 24.38 -42.44
N TYR A 45 27.19 23.72 -43.53
CA TYR A 45 26.74 22.38 -43.87
C TYR A 45 27.34 21.33 -42.95
N VAL A 46 28.59 21.49 -42.54
CA VAL A 46 29.25 20.62 -41.57
C VAL A 46 28.62 20.75 -40.19
N GLU A 47 28.29 21.99 -39.77
CA GLU A 47 27.60 22.23 -38.50
C GLU A 47 26.21 21.59 -38.48
N ARG A 48 25.44 21.69 -39.57
CA ARG A 48 24.13 21.02 -39.68
C ARG A 48 24.25 19.49 -39.72
N LEU A 49 25.31 18.95 -40.27
CA LEU A 49 25.58 17.51 -40.25
C LEU A 49 25.87 17.05 -38.80
N PHE A 50 26.63 17.83 -38.04
CA PHE A 50 26.91 17.59 -36.65
C PHE A 50 25.62 17.65 -35.81
N GLU A 51 24.76 18.65 -36.04
CA GLU A 51 23.45 18.75 -35.38
C GLU A 51 22.57 17.53 -35.65
N GLY A 52 22.48 17.09 -36.90
CA GLY A 52 21.71 15.89 -37.27
C GLY A 52 22.28 14.63 -36.63
N PHE A 53 23.62 14.48 -36.64
CA PHE A 53 24.27 13.32 -36.02
C PHE A 53 24.14 13.33 -34.49
N ALA A 54 24.34 14.49 -33.85
CA ALA A 54 24.18 14.66 -32.42
C ALA A 54 22.74 14.36 -31.98
N PHE A 55 21.74 14.75 -32.78
CA PHE A 55 20.34 14.42 -32.50
C PHE A 55 20.07 12.91 -32.54
N LEU A 56 20.59 12.22 -33.58
CA LEU A 56 20.41 10.79 -33.70
C LEU A 56 21.16 10.02 -32.61
N MET A 57 22.40 10.42 -32.31
CA MET A 57 23.21 9.79 -31.26
C MET A 57 22.65 10.09 -29.87
N GLY A 58 22.17 11.32 -29.62
CA GLY A 58 21.49 11.69 -28.40
C GLY A 58 20.27 10.81 -28.14
N ARG A 59 19.43 10.61 -29.16
CA ARG A 59 18.27 9.70 -29.05
C ARG A 59 18.66 8.24 -28.86
N LEU A 60 19.75 7.79 -29.52
CA LEU A 60 20.25 6.43 -29.33
C LEU A 60 20.74 6.23 -27.87
N ARG A 61 21.47 7.20 -27.35
CA ARG A 61 22.00 7.15 -25.99
C ARG A 61 20.90 7.22 -24.96
N GLU A 62 19.91 8.12 -25.13
CA GLU A 62 18.69 8.16 -24.34
C GLU A 62 18.03 6.78 -24.28
N LYS A 63 17.87 6.13 -25.45
CA LYS A 63 17.27 4.81 -25.52
C LYS A 63 18.11 3.72 -24.85
N LEU A 64 19.44 3.76 -24.99
CA LEU A 64 20.34 2.82 -24.31
C LEU A 64 20.32 3.00 -22.78
N ASP A 65 20.28 4.25 -22.31
CA ASP A 65 20.16 4.54 -20.87
C ASP A 65 18.77 4.14 -20.32
N ASP A 66 17.72 4.21 -21.15
CA ASP A 66 16.37 3.74 -20.81
C ASP A 66 16.25 2.19 -20.79
N ASP A 67 17.09 1.47 -21.52
CA ASP A 67 17.07 0.00 -21.54
C ASP A 67 17.79 -0.63 -20.33
N LEU A 68 18.72 0.08 -19.68
CA LEU A 68 19.37 -0.37 -18.43
C LEU A 68 18.39 -0.56 -17.25
N PRO A 69 17.33 0.24 -17.07
CA PRO A 69 16.32 0.01 -16.06
C PRO A 69 15.62 -1.35 -16.14
N GLU A 70 15.55 -1.99 -17.31
CA GLU A 70 14.92 -3.32 -17.41
C GLU A 70 15.69 -4.38 -16.62
N LEU A 71 17.03 -4.37 -16.69
CA LEU A 71 17.87 -5.27 -15.94
C LEU A 71 17.81 -4.98 -14.42
N THR A 72 17.99 -3.70 -14.06
CA THR A 72 17.94 -3.27 -12.65
C THR A 72 16.54 -3.45 -12.06
N GLY A 73 15.49 -3.15 -12.84
CA GLY A 73 14.11 -3.39 -12.48
C GLY A 73 13.82 -4.87 -12.24
N GLY A 74 14.35 -5.77 -13.09
CA GLY A 74 14.27 -7.21 -12.92
C GLY A 74 14.91 -7.68 -11.61
N LEU A 75 16.09 -7.17 -11.28
CA LEU A 75 16.77 -7.47 -10.00
C LEU A 75 16.00 -6.94 -8.79
N VAL A 76 15.55 -5.68 -8.83
CA VAL A 76 14.76 -5.07 -7.76
C VAL A 76 13.42 -5.79 -7.58
N SER A 77 12.75 -6.18 -8.68
CA SER A 77 11.48 -6.93 -8.60
C SER A 77 11.62 -8.27 -7.88
N MET A 78 12.80 -8.86 -7.92
CA MET A 78 13.09 -10.12 -7.23
C MET A 78 13.37 -9.91 -5.72
N ILE A 79 14.07 -8.82 -5.36
CA ILE A 79 14.48 -8.53 -3.99
C ILE A 79 13.37 -7.78 -3.25
N TRP A 80 12.79 -6.77 -3.90
CA TRP A 80 11.81 -5.86 -3.32
C TRP A 80 10.73 -5.42 -4.33
N PRO A 81 9.77 -6.29 -4.69
CA PRO A 81 8.76 -6.01 -5.70
C PRO A 81 7.91 -4.77 -5.41
N HIS A 82 7.63 -4.48 -4.13
CA HIS A 82 6.84 -3.31 -3.73
C HIS A 82 7.52 -1.97 -4.02
N TYR A 83 8.85 -1.95 -4.17
CA TYR A 83 9.59 -0.74 -4.52
C TYR A 83 9.24 -0.22 -5.92
N LEU A 84 8.91 -1.13 -6.84
CA LEU A 84 8.56 -0.80 -8.22
C LEU A 84 7.07 -0.52 -8.43
N ARG A 85 6.25 -0.69 -7.38
CA ARG A 85 4.81 -0.46 -7.45
C ARG A 85 4.45 0.89 -6.85
N THR A 86 3.38 1.49 -7.36
CA THR A 86 2.77 2.66 -6.73
C THR A 86 2.23 2.29 -5.34
N ILE A 87 2.41 3.18 -4.38
CA ILE A 87 1.87 2.98 -3.04
C ILE A 87 0.39 3.37 -3.06
N PRO A 88 -0.53 2.41 -2.79
CA PRO A 88 -1.96 2.71 -2.75
C PRO A 88 -2.30 3.64 -1.59
N SER A 89 -3.42 4.33 -1.68
CA SER A 89 -3.91 5.15 -0.58
C SER A 89 -4.23 4.30 0.65
N LEU A 90 -3.80 4.76 1.81
CA LEU A 90 -3.95 4.10 3.11
C LEU A 90 -4.74 5.00 4.07
N SER A 91 -5.50 4.42 4.97
CA SER A 91 -6.21 5.13 6.02
C SER A 91 -6.44 4.23 7.23
N ILE A 92 -6.75 4.84 8.38
CA ILE A 92 -7.31 4.13 9.53
C ILE A 92 -8.82 4.39 9.55
N VAL A 93 -9.60 3.34 9.69
CA VAL A 93 -11.05 3.43 9.85
C VAL A 93 -11.48 2.93 11.22
N GLU A 94 -12.47 3.60 11.76
CA GLU A 94 -13.18 3.19 12.96
C GLU A 94 -14.52 2.58 12.55
N PHE A 95 -14.80 1.37 13.02
CA PHE A 95 -16.08 0.71 12.87
C PHE A 95 -16.92 0.99 14.11
N THR A 96 -18.10 1.50 13.91
CA THR A 96 -19.06 1.72 14.99
C THR A 96 -20.32 0.90 14.71
N ALA A 97 -20.71 0.09 15.70
CA ALA A 97 -22.01 -0.54 15.78
C ALA A 97 -22.75 0.05 16.98
N ASP A 98 -24.05 -0.09 17.05
CA ASP A 98 -24.73 0.19 18.31
C ASP A 98 -24.35 -0.91 19.32
N TRP A 99 -23.25 -0.65 20.06
CA TRP A 99 -22.67 -1.61 20.99
C TRP A 99 -23.67 -2.04 22.09
N ARG A 100 -24.68 -1.20 22.36
CA ARG A 100 -25.73 -1.50 23.35
C ARG A 100 -26.69 -2.58 22.89
N GLU A 101 -26.86 -2.73 21.57
CA GLU A 101 -27.72 -3.73 20.98
C GLU A 101 -26.96 -5.05 20.65
N LEU A 102 -25.63 -5.04 20.74
CA LEU A 102 -24.82 -6.23 20.46
C LEU A 102 -24.89 -7.22 21.63
N LYS A 103 -25.29 -8.45 21.32
CA LYS A 103 -25.29 -9.58 22.26
C LYS A 103 -23.98 -10.36 22.24
N GLU A 104 -23.34 -10.40 21.07
CA GLU A 104 -22.12 -11.17 20.81
C GLU A 104 -21.16 -10.32 19.99
N PRO A 105 -19.83 -10.60 20.06
CA PRO A 105 -18.85 -9.97 19.22
C PRO A 105 -19.13 -10.19 17.74
N VAL A 106 -18.97 -9.16 16.92
CA VAL A 106 -19.15 -9.23 15.46
C VAL A 106 -17.77 -9.19 14.78
N ARG A 107 -17.47 -10.22 14.00
CA ARG A 107 -16.21 -10.31 13.28
C ARG A 107 -16.30 -9.67 11.90
N VAL A 108 -15.36 -8.79 11.61
CA VAL A 108 -15.11 -8.20 10.28
C VAL A 108 -13.86 -8.86 9.72
N GLU A 109 -13.99 -9.54 8.60
CA GLU A 109 -12.86 -10.27 8.01
C GLU A 109 -11.90 -9.33 7.27
N LYS A 110 -10.66 -9.79 7.07
CA LYS A 110 -9.70 -9.16 6.16
C LYS A 110 -10.29 -9.11 4.73
N GLY A 111 -10.07 -8.00 4.02
CA GLY A 111 -10.65 -7.80 2.68
C GLY A 111 -12.08 -7.29 2.68
N PHE A 112 -12.61 -6.87 3.83
CA PHE A 112 -13.94 -6.28 3.90
C PHE A 112 -13.97 -4.94 3.15
N GLY A 113 -14.90 -4.81 2.18
CA GLY A 113 -14.97 -3.67 1.29
C GLY A 113 -15.68 -2.46 1.89
N ILE A 114 -15.07 -1.30 1.71
CA ILE A 114 -15.55 0.01 2.15
C ILE A 114 -15.46 0.98 0.98
N LEU A 115 -16.48 1.79 0.78
CA LEU A 115 -16.53 2.80 -0.27
C LEU A 115 -16.46 4.21 0.31
N SER A 116 -15.80 5.08 -0.43
CA SER A 116 -15.90 6.52 -0.16
C SER A 116 -17.24 7.09 -0.62
N GLN A 117 -17.52 8.30 -0.17
CA GLN A 117 -18.51 9.15 -0.84
C GLN A 117 -18.10 9.38 -2.31
N PRO A 118 -19.09 9.65 -3.20
CA PRO A 118 -18.80 9.95 -4.59
C PRO A 118 -17.93 11.20 -4.74
N ILE A 119 -16.85 11.10 -5.52
CA ILE A 119 -15.86 12.15 -5.72
C ILE A 119 -15.89 12.66 -7.15
N GLY A 120 -15.82 13.98 -7.32
CA GLY A 120 -15.73 14.66 -8.61
C GLY A 120 -16.98 14.56 -9.49
N GLU A 121 -16.89 15.06 -10.72
CA GLU A 121 -17.99 15.10 -11.69
C GLU A 121 -18.48 13.71 -12.09
N LYS A 122 -17.56 12.76 -12.22
CA LYS A 122 -17.87 11.36 -12.57
C LYS A 122 -18.43 10.55 -11.40
N ARG A 123 -18.53 11.16 -10.20
CA ARG A 123 -19.04 10.53 -8.99
C ARG A 123 -18.34 9.19 -8.65
N THR A 124 -17.04 9.12 -8.92
CA THR A 124 -16.23 7.93 -8.65
C THR A 124 -16.18 7.67 -7.14
N ARG A 125 -16.39 6.42 -6.73
CA ARG A 125 -16.22 5.97 -5.36
C ARG A 125 -14.89 5.26 -5.23
N CYS A 126 -14.05 5.69 -4.29
CA CYS A 126 -12.81 4.98 -3.99
C CYS A 126 -13.13 3.74 -3.16
N HIS A 127 -12.58 2.61 -3.57
CA HIS A 127 -12.84 1.32 -2.96
C HIS A 127 -11.66 0.90 -2.08
N TYR A 128 -11.91 0.74 -0.78
CA TYR A 128 -10.93 0.30 0.20
C TYR A 128 -11.29 -1.08 0.74
N THR A 129 -10.27 -1.81 1.19
CA THR A 129 -10.44 -3.08 1.88
C THR A 129 -9.69 -3.10 3.19
N THR A 130 -10.23 -3.78 4.20
CA THR A 130 -9.53 -3.98 5.48
C THR A 130 -8.30 -4.86 5.29
N THR A 131 -7.17 -4.49 5.90
CA THR A 131 -5.92 -5.24 5.80
C THR A 131 -5.79 -6.33 6.85
N GLN A 132 -6.61 -6.26 7.92
CA GLN A 132 -6.59 -7.16 9.06
C GLN A 132 -8.03 -7.51 9.46
N PRO A 133 -8.25 -8.69 10.06
CA PRO A 133 -9.53 -8.99 10.69
C PRO A 133 -9.72 -8.12 11.94
N LEU A 134 -10.95 -7.76 12.23
CA LEU A 134 -11.35 -6.96 13.39
C LEU A 134 -12.54 -7.59 14.08
N THR A 135 -12.53 -7.61 15.41
CA THR A 135 -13.68 -8.02 16.21
C THR A 135 -14.30 -6.81 16.89
N LEU A 136 -15.57 -6.53 16.58
CA LEU A 136 -16.36 -5.51 17.25
C LEU A 136 -16.91 -6.10 18.54
N GLN A 137 -16.35 -5.69 19.65
CA GLN A 137 -16.81 -6.10 20.97
C GLN A 137 -18.05 -5.29 21.38
N PRO A 138 -18.99 -5.86 22.15
CA PRO A 138 -20.18 -5.15 22.64
C PRO A 138 -19.85 -4.18 23.78
N LEU A 139 -18.84 -3.36 23.60
CA LEU A 139 -18.35 -2.37 24.58
C LEU A 139 -17.91 -1.08 23.91
N SER A 140 -17.87 0.00 24.70
CA SER A 140 -17.31 1.28 24.27
C SER A 140 -16.36 1.86 25.33
N LEU A 141 -15.36 2.61 24.91
CA LEU A 141 -14.51 3.39 25.80
C LEU A 141 -15.21 4.71 26.13
N ALA A 142 -15.82 4.79 27.32
CA ALA A 142 -16.61 5.95 27.74
C ALA A 142 -15.76 7.08 28.32
N ARG A 143 -14.67 6.76 28.99
CA ARG A 143 -13.77 7.76 29.57
C ARG A 143 -12.32 7.28 29.58
N ALA A 144 -11.42 8.17 29.26
CA ALA A 144 -9.99 8.04 29.51
C ALA A 144 -9.50 9.32 30.20
N GLY A 145 -8.73 9.18 31.26
CA GLY A 145 -8.22 10.33 32.00
C GLY A 145 -6.99 10.00 32.82
N ILE A 146 -6.25 11.03 33.16
CA ILE A 146 -5.06 10.94 34.01
C ILE A 146 -5.33 11.63 35.32
N SER A 147 -4.91 10.98 36.40
CA SER A 147 -4.88 11.51 37.77
C SER A 147 -3.54 11.21 38.41
N THR A 148 -3.27 11.80 39.56
CA THR A 148 -2.04 11.55 40.32
C THR A 148 -2.34 10.65 41.49
N GLU A 149 -1.56 9.59 41.66
CA GLU A 149 -1.59 8.72 42.84
C GLU A 149 -0.97 9.43 44.07
N PRO A 150 -1.28 8.98 45.31
CA PRO A 150 -0.68 9.58 46.51
C PRO A 150 0.84 9.51 46.56
N ASP A 151 1.46 8.58 45.83
CA ASP A 151 2.92 8.43 45.69
C ASP A 151 3.54 9.32 44.61
N GLY A 152 2.75 10.18 43.95
CA GLY A 152 3.19 11.12 42.95
C GLY A 152 3.26 10.55 41.54
N ARG A 153 2.99 9.26 41.31
CA ARG A 153 2.95 8.63 40.00
C ARG A 153 1.64 8.98 39.28
N SER A 154 1.67 8.93 37.94
CA SER A 154 0.46 9.13 37.16
C SER A 154 -0.35 7.84 37.04
N LEU A 155 -1.65 7.98 37.22
CA LEU A 155 -2.64 6.93 37.05
C LEU A 155 -3.47 7.25 35.81
N LEU A 156 -3.33 6.44 34.78
CA LEU A 156 -4.22 6.43 33.62
C LEU A 156 -5.40 5.50 33.89
N ARG A 157 -6.61 6.03 33.81
CA ARG A 157 -7.85 5.28 33.99
C ARG A 157 -8.63 5.19 32.72
N LEU A 158 -8.98 3.96 32.31
CA LEU A 158 -9.80 3.65 31.14
C LEU A 158 -11.11 3.03 31.63
N ARG A 159 -12.25 3.68 31.33
CA ARG A 159 -13.57 3.18 31.66
C ARG A 159 -14.28 2.67 30.41
N PHE A 160 -14.63 1.39 30.47
CA PHE A 160 -15.38 0.72 29.41
C PHE A 160 -16.83 0.55 29.86
N GLU A 161 -17.77 0.96 29.00
CA GLU A 161 -19.18 0.66 29.14
C GLU A 161 -19.52 -0.59 28.34
N CYS A 162 -20.33 -1.46 28.95
CA CYS A 162 -20.63 -2.80 28.48
C CYS A 162 -22.08 -2.91 28.04
N SER A 163 -22.35 -3.67 26.97
CA SER A 163 -23.71 -3.94 26.51
C SER A 163 -24.52 -4.66 27.61
N PRO A 164 -25.71 -4.18 27.91
CA PRO A 164 -26.59 -4.86 28.88
C PRO A 164 -27.21 -6.15 28.31
N LEU A 165 -27.08 -6.40 27.00
CA LEU A 165 -27.65 -7.58 26.35
C LEU A 165 -26.64 -8.71 26.15
N ALA A 166 -25.36 -8.45 26.44
CA ALA A 166 -24.29 -9.40 26.28
C ALA A 166 -24.03 -10.22 27.53
N ASP A 167 -23.77 -11.51 27.36
CA ASP A 167 -23.29 -12.40 28.42
C ASP A 167 -21.77 -12.29 28.54
N TRP A 168 -21.29 -11.47 29.44
CA TRP A 168 -19.89 -11.13 29.63
C TRP A 168 -19.04 -12.31 30.11
N SER A 169 -19.65 -13.32 30.73
CA SER A 169 -18.94 -14.55 31.13
C SER A 169 -18.45 -15.37 29.94
N ARG A 170 -19.05 -15.18 28.77
CA ARG A 170 -18.74 -15.91 27.54
C ARG A 170 -17.95 -15.13 26.50
N ILE A 171 -17.77 -13.82 26.72
CA ILE A 171 -17.07 -12.96 25.78
C ILE A 171 -15.57 -13.03 26.00
N ASP A 172 -14.83 -13.38 24.96
CA ASP A 172 -13.36 -13.37 24.99
C ASP A 172 -12.84 -11.93 24.92
N LEU A 173 -12.30 -11.44 26.04
CA LEU A 173 -11.62 -10.16 26.15
C LEU A 173 -10.09 -10.32 26.25
N SER A 174 -9.53 -11.46 25.87
CA SER A 174 -8.09 -11.71 25.91
C SER A 174 -7.28 -10.69 25.09
N ARG A 175 -7.92 -10.03 24.11
CA ARG A 175 -7.29 -9.06 23.21
C ARG A 175 -8.24 -7.90 22.93
N ILE A 176 -7.92 -6.72 23.45
CA ILE A 176 -8.62 -5.48 23.13
C ILE A 176 -7.67 -4.54 22.40
N PRO A 177 -7.77 -4.43 21.07
CA PRO A 177 -6.97 -3.48 20.30
C PRO A 177 -7.44 -2.05 20.57
N LEU A 178 -6.48 -1.16 20.82
CA LEU A 178 -6.68 0.27 21.02
C LEU A 178 -5.83 1.04 20.03
N TYR A 179 -6.46 1.88 19.24
CA TYR A 179 -5.77 2.82 18.35
C TYR A 179 -5.49 4.13 19.08
N LEU A 180 -4.24 4.59 19.03
CA LEU A 180 -3.79 5.84 19.66
C LEU A 180 -4.02 6.99 18.69
N ASN A 181 -5.17 7.67 18.85
CA ASN A 181 -5.61 8.73 17.96
C ASN A 181 -5.21 10.09 18.53
N GLY A 182 -4.31 10.78 17.86
CA GLY A 182 -3.83 12.10 18.27
C GLY A 182 -2.79 12.62 17.28
N ASP A 183 -2.23 13.76 17.61
CA ASP A 183 -1.02 14.23 16.94
C ASP A 183 0.15 13.29 17.23
N ALA A 184 1.19 13.36 16.41
CA ALA A 184 2.30 12.43 16.49
C ALA A 184 3.01 12.46 17.87
N PRO A 185 3.28 13.60 18.51
CA PRO A 185 3.88 13.65 19.84
C PRO A 185 3.03 12.96 20.92
N LEU A 186 1.74 13.23 20.97
CA LEU A 186 0.82 12.62 21.93
C LEU A 186 0.69 11.10 21.69
N ALA A 187 0.52 10.67 20.43
CA ALA A 187 0.40 9.25 20.11
C ALA A 187 1.68 8.48 20.47
N CYS A 188 2.86 9.04 20.22
CA CYS A 188 4.13 8.44 20.63
C CYS A 188 4.29 8.40 22.15
N ALA A 189 3.93 9.47 22.85
CA ALA A 189 3.97 9.49 24.33
C ALA A 189 3.04 8.46 24.96
N LEU A 190 1.81 8.29 24.41
CA LEU A 190 0.88 7.25 24.83
C LEU A 190 1.41 5.85 24.52
N HIS A 191 1.98 5.67 23.34
CA HIS A 191 2.58 4.38 22.94
C HIS A 191 3.70 3.99 23.90
N GLU A 192 4.64 4.90 24.19
CA GLU A 192 5.73 4.67 25.15
C GLU A 192 5.18 4.37 26.56
N ALA A 193 4.24 5.19 27.04
CA ALA A 193 3.67 5.05 28.38
C ALA A 193 3.01 3.68 28.57
N LEU A 194 2.21 3.24 27.58
CA LEU A 194 1.46 1.97 27.68
C LEU A 194 2.36 0.73 27.45
N THR A 195 3.36 0.82 26.59
CA THR A 195 4.16 -0.37 26.22
C THR A 195 5.43 -0.54 27.08
N LEU A 196 6.01 0.55 27.59
CA LEU A 196 7.31 0.53 28.26
C LEU A 196 7.31 1.05 29.69
N ARG A 197 6.26 1.78 30.13
CA ARG A 197 6.27 2.52 31.39
C ARG A 197 5.15 2.12 32.36
N VAL A 198 4.55 0.97 32.18
CA VAL A 198 3.51 0.47 33.09
C VAL A 198 4.15 -0.18 34.31
N ALA A 199 3.91 0.39 35.51
CA ALA A 199 4.40 -0.14 36.76
C ALA A 199 3.45 -1.18 37.36
N LYS A 200 2.13 -0.90 37.35
CA LYS A 200 1.08 -1.77 37.88
C LYS A 200 -0.21 -1.56 37.11
N THR A 201 -1.02 -2.60 37.02
CA THR A 201 -2.37 -2.54 36.49
C THR A 201 -3.37 -3.08 37.50
N GLY A 202 -4.61 -2.61 37.42
CA GLY A 202 -5.70 -3.09 38.23
C GLY A 202 -7.04 -2.94 37.52
N ILE A 203 -8.01 -3.71 37.93
CA ILE A 203 -9.39 -3.68 37.42
C ILE A 203 -10.36 -3.34 38.53
N ARG A 204 -11.44 -2.64 38.17
CA ARG A 204 -12.53 -2.29 39.08
C ARG A 204 -13.88 -2.54 38.41
N PHE A 205 -14.79 -3.13 39.12
CA PHE A 205 -16.18 -3.36 38.72
C PHE A 205 -17.15 -2.48 39.48
N PRO A 206 -18.43 -2.39 39.06
CA PRO A 206 -19.48 -1.75 39.85
C PRO A 206 -19.57 -2.35 41.24
N GLY A 207 -19.50 -1.49 42.28
CA GLY A 207 -19.56 -1.92 43.69
C GLY A 207 -18.21 -2.22 44.34
N ASP A 208 -17.12 -2.30 43.60
CA ASP A 208 -15.77 -2.45 44.17
C ASP A 208 -15.36 -1.14 44.88
N ALA A 209 -14.94 -1.22 46.14
CA ALA A 209 -14.37 -0.09 46.87
C ALA A 209 -12.91 0.18 46.37
N ASP A 210 -12.15 -0.88 46.20
CA ASP A 210 -10.75 -0.84 45.79
C ASP A 210 -10.52 -1.53 44.45
N ARG A 211 -9.40 -1.19 43.80
CA ARG A 211 -8.97 -1.88 42.56
C ARG A 211 -8.43 -3.27 42.88
N ARG A 212 -8.83 -4.25 42.11
CA ARG A 212 -8.26 -5.60 42.15
C ARG A 212 -6.97 -5.64 41.32
N PRO A 213 -5.90 -6.29 41.80
CA PRO A 213 -4.67 -6.47 41.01
C PRO A 213 -4.98 -7.17 39.68
N LEU A 214 -4.38 -6.71 38.61
CA LEU A 214 -4.52 -7.27 37.28
C LEU A 214 -3.11 -7.39 36.65
N ASP A 215 -2.79 -8.52 36.03
CA ASP A 215 -1.57 -8.67 35.21
C ASP A 215 -1.86 -8.35 33.74
N ALA A 216 -2.30 -7.11 33.49
CA ALA A 216 -2.56 -6.64 32.15
C ALA A 216 -1.30 -6.04 31.52
N ARG A 217 -1.12 -6.27 30.21
CA ARG A 217 0.01 -5.79 29.45
C ARG A 217 -0.46 -5.22 28.12
N PHE A 218 0.24 -4.22 27.64
CA PHE A 218 -0.01 -3.63 26.33
C PHE A 218 1.05 -4.13 25.35
N ALA A 219 0.63 -4.95 24.40
CA ALA A 219 1.49 -5.45 23.33
C ALA A 219 1.47 -4.48 22.15
N VAL A 220 2.64 -4.27 21.55
CA VAL A 220 2.78 -3.50 20.31
C VAL A 220 2.10 -4.20 19.13
N CYS A 221 1.55 -3.44 18.18
CA CYS A 221 0.90 -3.94 16.98
C CYS A 221 1.63 -3.46 15.72
N GLY A 222 1.34 -4.10 14.59
CA GLY A 222 1.82 -3.66 13.28
C GLY A 222 3.10 -4.34 12.80
N PHE A 223 3.72 -5.20 13.60
CA PHE A 223 5.01 -5.84 13.28
C PHE A 223 4.85 -7.27 12.78
N SER A 224 3.74 -7.92 13.01
CA SER A 224 3.51 -9.29 12.56
C SER A 224 3.19 -9.33 11.05
N LYS A 225 3.45 -10.49 10.45
CA LYS A 225 3.22 -10.73 9.02
C LYS A 225 1.72 -10.65 8.66
N GLU A 226 0.87 -11.08 9.58
CA GLU A 226 -0.59 -11.04 9.45
C GLU A 226 -1.14 -9.61 9.46
N GLU A 227 -0.39 -8.69 10.07
CA GLU A 227 -0.72 -7.27 10.15
C GLU A 227 -0.17 -6.45 8.99
N ALA A 228 0.44 -7.10 7.99
CA ALA A 228 0.97 -6.42 6.80
C ALA A 228 -0.13 -5.66 6.03
N LEU A 229 0.19 -4.44 5.58
CA LEU A 229 -0.71 -3.61 4.77
C LEU A 229 -0.72 -4.03 3.31
N LEU A 230 0.48 -4.23 2.77
CA LEU A 230 0.65 -4.57 1.36
C LEU A 230 0.50 -6.09 1.17
N PRO A 231 0.02 -6.53 0.00
CA PRO A 231 -0.08 -7.95 -0.31
C PRO A 231 1.27 -8.66 -0.21
N GLU A 232 1.27 -9.91 0.22
CA GLU A 232 2.48 -10.73 0.29
C GLU A 232 3.06 -10.94 -1.13
N CYS A 233 4.36 -10.72 -1.28
CA CYS A 233 5.04 -10.82 -2.58
C CYS A 233 6.20 -11.82 -2.57
N GLY A 234 6.35 -12.63 -1.52
CA GLY A 234 7.39 -13.66 -1.42
C GLY A 234 8.82 -13.13 -1.24
N SER A 235 9.00 -11.83 -0.99
CA SER A 235 10.27 -11.20 -0.65
C SER A 235 10.53 -11.19 0.86
N PHE A 236 11.71 -10.68 1.27
CA PHE A 236 12.03 -10.52 2.67
C PHE A 236 11.07 -9.52 3.35
N SER A 237 10.35 -9.98 4.36
CA SER A 237 9.31 -9.20 5.06
C SER A 237 9.83 -7.92 5.72
N GLY A 238 11.13 -7.85 6.04
CA GLY A 238 11.74 -6.66 6.62
C GLY A 238 11.73 -5.45 5.69
N TYR A 239 11.90 -5.63 4.39
CA TYR A 239 11.79 -4.52 3.40
C TYR A 239 10.36 -3.97 3.34
N GLN A 240 9.37 -4.86 3.38
CA GLN A 240 7.97 -4.46 3.42
C GLN A 240 7.66 -3.68 4.69
N LEU A 241 8.13 -4.15 5.85
CA LEU A 241 7.94 -3.48 7.13
C LEU A 241 8.55 -2.07 7.15
N LEU A 242 9.77 -1.91 6.61
CA LEU A 242 10.41 -0.61 6.46
C LEU A 242 9.62 0.32 5.54
N LEU A 243 9.16 -0.18 4.40
CA LEU A 243 8.34 0.60 3.47
C LEU A 243 7.04 1.08 4.14
N GLU A 244 6.35 0.19 4.84
CA GLU A 244 5.12 0.51 5.56
C GLU A 244 5.35 1.54 6.68
N TYR A 245 6.46 1.44 7.42
CA TYR A 245 6.80 2.38 8.47
C TYR A 245 7.05 3.79 7.94
N PHE A 246 7.81 3.94 6.87
CA PHE A 246 8.08 5.25 6.29
C PHE A 246 6.90 5.82 5.49
N THR A 247 6.00 4.96 5.01
CA THR A 247 4.83 5.39 4.23
C THR A 247 3.63 5.68 5.10
N PHE A 248 3.35 4.83 6.09
CA PHE A 248 2.13 4.88 6.90
C PHE A 248 2.40 4.43 8.34
N ARG A 249 3.11 5.25 9.10
CA ARG A 249 3.46 4.96 10.49
C ARG A 249 2.25 4.88 11.43
N GLU A 250 1.11 5.40 11.05
CA GLU A 250 -0.15 5.32 11.81
C GLU A 250 -0.58 3.88 12.08
N LYS A 251 -0.21 2.93 11.24
CA LYS A 251 -0.38 1.50 11.48
C LYS A 251 0.20 1.06 12.83
N PHE A 252 1.36 1.63 13.20
CA PHE A 252 2.11 1.25 14.41
C PHE A 252 1.61 1.98 15.67
N MET A 253 0.69 2.93 15.52
CA MET A 253 0.07 3.65 16.64
C MET A 253 -1.13 2.87 17.20
N SER A 254 -0.99 1.57 17.32
CA SER A 254 -1.96 0.66 17.92
C SER A 254 -1.31 -0.18 18.99
N VAL A 255 -2.01 -0.44 20.06
CA VAL A 255 -1.59 -1.33 21.14
C VAL A 255 -2.71 -2.31 21.44
N THR A 256 -2.39 -3.52 21.85
CA THR A 256 -3.37 -4.51 22.26
C THR A 256 -3.26 -4.73 23.75
N LEU A 257 -4.33 -4.42 24.48
CA LEU A 257 -4.48 -4.79 25.87
C LEU A 257 -4.70 -6.29 25.99
N ARG A 258 -3.90 -6.96 26.80
CA ARG A 258 -3.94 -8.39 27.11
C ARG A 258 -3.94 -8.61 28.63
N GLY A 259 -4.24 -9.83 29.05
CA GLY A 259 -4.24 -10.19 30.47
C GLY A 259 -5.64 -10.16 31.11
N LEU A 260 -6.69 -10.01 30.29
CA LEU A 260 -8.07 -10.08 30.75
C LEU A 260 -8.66 -11.50 30.68
N GLU A 261 -7.94 -12.45 30.08
CA GLU A 261 -8.35 -13.85 29.94
C GLU A 261 -8.52 -14.60 31.28
N ASN A 262 -7.87 -14.12 32.34
CA ASN A 262 -7.95 -14.71 33.68
C ASN A 262 -8.88 -13.96 34.61
N VAL A 263 -9.68 -13.04 34.09
CA VAL A 263 -10.61 -12.23 34.88
C VAL A 263 -12.01 -12.83 34.78
N ASP A 264 -12.59 -13.16 35.91
CA ASP A 264 -13.99 -13.59 35.98
C ASP A 264 -14.91 -12.38 35.83
N PHE A 265 -15.45 -12.20 34.64
CA PHE A 265 -16.44 -11.19 34.36
C PHE A 265 -17.82 -11.68 34.80
N PRO A 266 -18.62 -10.85 35.52
CA PRO A 266 -19.98 -11.20 35.85
C PRO A 266 -20.86 -11.25 34.58
N GLU A 267 -21.89 -12.11 34.59
CA GLU A 267 -22.84 -12.24 33.47
C GLU A 267 -23.47 -10.88 33.12
N GLU A 268 -23.91 -10.13 34.14
CA GLU A 268 -24.42 -8.77 33.97
C GLU A 268 -23.35 -7.76 34.34
N LEU A 269 -22.85 -7.03 33.38
CA LEU A 269 -21.81 -6.03 33.60
C LEU A 269 -22.18 -4.72 32.91
N ALA A 270 -22.36 -3.67 33.70
CA ALA A 270 -22.62 -2.33 33.16
C ALA A 270 -21.35 -1.62 32.68
N TRP A 271 -20.27 -1.77 33.41
CA TRP A 271 -18.98 -1.15 33.10
C TRP A 271 -17.83 -1.81 33.89
N PHE A 272 -16.64 -1.64 33.41
CA PHE A 272 -15.41 -1.90 34.16
C PHE A 272 -14.37 -0.80 33.89
N GLU A 273 -13.49 -0.60 34.85
CA GLU A 273 -12.38 0.34 34.75
C GLU A 273 -11.05 -0.40 34.83
N ILE A 274 -10.10 0.01 33.99
CA ILE A 274 -8.70 -0.43 34.04
C ILE A 274 -7.88 0.74 34.53
N ASP A 275 -7.22 0.55 35.66
CA ASP A 275 -6.29 1.48 36.26
C ASP A 275 -4.86 1.09 35.89
N ILE A 276 -4.12 2.00 35.29
CA ILE A 276 -2.75 1.81 34.79
C ILE A 276 -1.86 2.82 35.50
N VAL A 277 -1.04 2.35 36.45
CA VAL A 277 -0.06 3.20 37.13
C VAL A 277 1.20 3.26 36.31
N LEU A 278 1.63 4.46 35.95
CA LEU A 278 2.83 4.69 35.16
C LEU A 278 4.06 4.81 36.09
N GLU A 279 5.21 4.37 35.61
CA GLU A 279 6.50 4.51 36.35
C GLU A 279 6.93 5.97 36.48
N ARG A 280 6.53 6.82 35.54
CA ARG A 280 6.86 8.24 35.50
C ARG A 280 5.59 9.09 35.46
N GLN A 281 5.76 10.37 35.76
CA GLN A 281 4.68 11.34 35.60
C GLN A 281 4.39 11.55 34.11
N TRP A 282 3.11 11.62 33.78
CA TRP A 282 2.64 11.99 32.46
C TRP A 282 2.98 13.45 32.18
N PRO A 283 3.46 13.81 30.97
CA PRO A 283 3.74 15.19 30.63
C PRO A 283 2.49 16.07 30.70
N HIS A 284 2.55 17.16 31.45
CA HIS A 284 1.42 18.06 31.68
C HIS A 284 0.92 18.77 30.40
N GLU A 285 1.77 18.86 29.39
CA GLU A 285 1.46 19.45 28.09
C GLU A 285 0.46 18.63 27.28
N TYR A 286 0.31 17.36 27.56
CA TYR A 286 -0.60 16.45 26.84
C TYR A 286 -1.87 16.19 27.63
N ALA A 287 -2.97 16.87 27.25
CA ALA A 287 -4.28 16.55 27.78
C ALA A 287 -4.79 15.23 27.19
N LEU A 288 -5.15 14.27 28.06
CA LEU A 288 -5.71 12.99 27.64
C LEU A 288 -7.23 12.95 27.81
N SER A 289 -7.89 12.39 26.81
CA SER A 289 -9.33 12.12 26.83
C SER A 289 -9.64 10.82 26.06
N GLU A 290 -10.90 10.38 26.14
CA GLU A 290 -11.40 9.21 25.41
C GLU A 290 -11.22 9.31 23.87
N LYS A 291 -11.07 10.53 23.34
CA LYS A 291 -10.86 10.76 21.91
C LYS A 291 -9.49 10.27 21.41
N HIS A 292 -8.54 10.14 22.34
CA HIS A 292 -7.16 9.74 22.01
C HIS A 292 -6.93 8.23 22.05
N LEU A 293 -7.91 7.45 22.54
CA LEU A 293 -7.89 6.00 22.49
C LEU A 293 -9.17 5.52 21.81
N ARG A 294 -9.02 4.83 20.68
CA ARG A 294 -10.18 4.38 19.90
C ARG A 294 -10.21 2.87 19.82
N LEU A 295 -11.39 2.33 20.05
CA LEU A 295 -11.71 0.92 19.82
C LEU A 295 -12.09 0.68 18.37
N HIS A 296 -12.04 -0.59 17.96
CA HIS A 296 -12.58 -1.05 16.68
C HIS A 296 -11.99 -0.35 15.45
N CYS A 297 -10.71 0.03 15.56
CA CYS A 297 -9.98 0.64 14.45
C CYS A 297 -9.14 -0.40 13.71
N THR A 298 -9.06 -0.26 12.38
CA THR A 298 -8.21 -1.11 11.54
C THR A 298 -7.66 -0.31 10.36
N PRO A 299 -6.45 -0.62 9.88
CA PRO A 299 -5.95 -0.06 8.65
C PRO A 299 -6.74 -0.56 7.44
N VAL A 300 -6.93 0.32 6.46
CA VAL A 300 -7.54 0.00 5.17
C VAL A 300 -6.65 0.49 4.04
N ILE A 301 -6.73 -0.23 2.92
CA ILE A 301 -5.93 0.01 1.73
C ILE A 301 -6.84 0.15 0.51
N ASN A 302 -6.50 1.08 -0.38
CA ASN A 302 -7.21 1.27 -1.65
C ASN A 302 -6.73 0.24 -2.68
N LEU A 303 -7.00 -1.02 -2.39
CA LEU A 303 -6.83 -2.16 -3.30
C LEU A 303 -8.12 -2.97 -3.32
N PHE A 304 -8.55 -3.37 -4.51
CA PHE A 304 -9.81 -4.11 -4.68
C PHE A 304 -9.73 -5.05 -5.88
N PRO A 305 -10.46 -6.17 -5.85
CA PRO A 305 -10.47 -7.10 -6.96
C PRO A 305 -11.10 -6.49 -8.20
N LEU A 306 -10.49 -6.74 -9.35
CA LEU A 306 -10.96 -6.36 -10.67
C LEU A 306 -10.87 -7.56 -11.62
N GLU A 307 -11.72 -7.52 -12.65
CA GLU A 307 -11.58 -8.39 -13.81
C GLU A 307 -11.17 -7.54 -15.02
N SER A 308 -10.42 -8.11 -15.93
CA SER A 308 -10.11 -7.48 -17.21
C SER A 308 -11.22 -7.74 -18.21
N ASP A 309 -11.36 -6.85 -19.20
CA ASP A 309 -12.03 -7.23 -20.43
C ASP A 309 -11.35 -8.48 -21.02
N PRO A 310 -12.11 -9.45 -21.55
CA PRO A 310 -11.54 -10.63 -22.19
C PRO A 310 -10.56 -10.24 -23.28
N LEU A 311 -9.34 -10.73 -23.20
CA LEU A 311 -8.28 -10.44 -24.14
C LEU A 311 -8.28 -11.48 -25.27
N HIS A 312 -8.42 -11.02 -26.50
CA HIS A 312 -8.29 -11.87 -27.67
C HIS A 312 -6.83 -11.86 -28.14
N LEU A 313 -6.23 -13.03 -28.27
CA LEU A 313 -4.88 -13.14 -28.80
C LEU A 313 -4.90 -12.96 -30.32
N ASP A 314 -3.97 -12.12 -30.79
CA ASP A 314 -3.73 -11.85 -32.20
C ASP A 314 -2.24 -12.14 -32.51
N SER A 315 -1.97 -12.87 -33.58
CA SER A 315 -0.63 -13.19 -34.04
C SER A 315 0.23 -11.98 -34.43
N LEU A 316 -0.40 -10.82 -34.62
CA LEU A 316 0.26 -9.58 -35.01
C LEU A 316 0.68 -8.71 -33.83
N GLN A 317 0.20 -8.99 -32.62
CA GLN A 317 0.48 -8.19 -31.43
C GLN A 317 1.40 -8.94 -30.47
N THR A 318 2.45 -8.26 -30.05
CA THR A 318 3.40 -8.77 -29.05
C THR A 318 3.09 -8.30 -27.63
N GLU A 319 2.40 -7.16 -27.51
CA GLU A 319 2.01 -6.56 -26.23
C GLU A 319 0.51 -6.23 -26.26
N TYR A 320 -0.18 -6.49 -25.16
CA TYR A 320 -1.61 -6.27 -25.01
C TYR A 320 -1.88 -5.28 -23.89
N LEU A 321 -2.60 -4.20 -24.19
CA LEU A 321 -3.04 -3.25 -23.17
C LEU A 321 -4.19 -3.84 -22.35
N LEU A 322 -3.98 -3.95 -21.05
CA LEU A 322 -5.00 -4.43 -20.14
C LEU A 322 -5.98 -3.31 -19.78
N ARG A 323 -7.26 -3.61 -19.84
CA ARG A 323 -8.32 -2.69 -19.45
C ARG A 323 -9.23 -3.32 -18.41
N PRO A 324 -9.53 -2.61 -17.30
CA PRO A 324 -10.50 -3.07 -16.31
C PRO A 324 -11.88 -3.18 -16.91
N MET A 325 -12.57 -4.30 -16.67
CA MET A 325 -13.92 -4.52 -17.17
C MET A 325 -14.92 -3.58 -16.49
N ARG A 326 -15.80 -2.95 -17.28
CA ARG A 326 -16.90 -2.09 -16.81
C ARG A 326 -16.50 -0.87 -15.98
N VAL A 327 -15.22 -0.50 -15.95
CA VAL A 327 -14.75 0.68 -15.22
C VAL A 327 -14.31 1.75 -16.23
N GLN A 328 -15.13 2.77 -16.42
CA GLN A 328 -14.88 3.87 -17.37
C GLN A 328 -14.73 5.23 -16.67
N ASP A 329 -14.41 5.21 -15.37
CA ASP A 329 -14.33 6.44 -14.59
C ASP A 329 -13.05 7.25 -14.85
N GLY A 330 -12.03 6.65 -15.49
CA GLY A 330 -10.75 7.29 -15.77
C GLY A 330 -9.89 7.52 -14.53
N HIS A 331 -10.19 6.79 -13.44
CA HIS A 331 -9.48 6.88 -12.17
C HIS A 331 -9.08 5.52 -11.59
N THR A 332 -9.36 4.43 -12.33
CA THR A 332 -9.00 3.08 -11.91
C THR A 332 -7.76 2.63 -12.66
N GLU A 333 -6.74 2.22 -11.91
CA GLU A 333 -5.47 1.69 -12.39
C GLU A 333 -5.32 0.23 -11.97
N ILE A 334 -4.57 -0.55 -12.73
CA ILE A 334 -4.22 -1.92 -12.39
C ILE A 334 -2.98 -1.88 -11.48
N TYR A 335 -3.12 -2.38 -10.26
CA TYR A 335 -2.02 -2.52 -9.32
C TYR A 335 -1.20 -3.79 -9.56
N SER A 336 -1.88 -4.92 -9.79
CA SER A 336 -1.25 -6.20 -10.11
C SER A 336 -2.13 -7.08 -10.97
N VAL A 337 -1.49 -7.98 -11.71
CA VAL A 337 -2.13 -9.10 -12.39
C VAL A 337 -1.95 -10.33 -11.51
N ASP A 338 -3.06 -10.88 -11.02
CA ASP A 338 -3.04 -11.93 -10.01
C ASP A 338 -3.08 -13.32 -10.65
N SER A 339 -3.83 -13.47 -11.76
CA SER A 339 -3.85 -14.69 -12.55
C SER A 339 -4.20 -14.41 -14.01
N VAL A 340 -3.64 -15.23 -14.89
CA VAL A 340 -3.93 -15.24 -16.33
C VAL A 340 -4.30 -16.66 -16.72
N THR A 341 -5.54 -16.82 -17.21
CA THR A 341 -6.07 -18.12 -17.60
C THR A 341 -6.61 -18.06 -19.02
N SER A 342 -6.39 -19.12 -19.76
CA SER A 342 -6.91 -19.28 -21.11
C SER A 342 -8.03 -20.29 -21.13
N SER A 343 -9.07 -20.01 -21.90
CA SER A 343 -10.13 -20.95 -22.23
C SER A 343 -9.91 -21.49 -23.62
N ARG A 344 -9.35 -22.67 -23.75
CA ARG A 344 -9.26 -23.45 -25.00
C ARG A 344 -10.31 -24.52 -25.08
N HIS A 345 -10.62 -24.98 -26.29
CA HIS A 345 -11.47 -26.16 -26.50
C HIS A 345 -10.89 -27.44 -25.86
N SER A 346 -9.58 -27.46 -25.60
CA SER A 346 -8.85 -28.58 -25.01
C SER A 346 -8.64 -28.50 -23.49
N GLY A 347 -9.15 -27.43 -22.81
CA GLY A 347 -9.01 -27.28 -21.36
C GLY A 347 -8.60 -25.88 -20.93
N HIS A 348 -8.52 -25.66 -19.61
CA HIS A 348 -8.02 -24.42 -19.03
C HIS A 348 -6.49 -24.45 -18.92
N GLN A 349 -5.82 -23.47 -19.51
CA GLN A 349 -4.39 -23.26 -19.41
C GLN A 349 -4.11 -22.07 -18.49
N THR A 350 -3.20 -22.22 -17.53
CA THR A 350 -2.76 -21.15 -16.64
C THR A 350 -1.38 -20.65 -17.07
N TYR A 351 -1.24 -19.37 -17.22
CA TYR A 351 0.02 -18.69 -17.48
C TYR A 351 0.70 -18.34 -16.15
N VAL A 352 2.00 -18.57 -16.06
CA VAL A 352 2.81 -18.30 -14.87
C VAL A 352 3.55 -16.98 -15.04
N PRO A 353 3.65 -16.11 -14.01
CA PRO A 353 4.42 -14.88 -14.12
C PRO A 353 5.90 -15.18 -14.41
N PHE A 354 6.45 -14.53 -15.44
CA PHE A 354 7.85 -14.63 -15.77
C PHE A 354 8.68 -13.79 -14.80
N THR A 355 9.49 -14.45 -13.99
CA THR A 355 10.46 -13.80 -13.11
C THR A 355 11.85 -14.18 -13.57
N SER A 356 12.60 -13.22 -14.11
CA SER A 356 13.84 -13.40 -14.87
C SER A 356 14.89 -14.31 -14.20
N PHE A 357 14.93 -14.38 -12.88
CA PHE A 357 15.92 -15.16 -12.13
C PHE A 357 15.34 -16.36 -11.36
N ARG A 358 14.01 -16.43 -11.22
CA ARG A 358 13.32 -17.60 -10.62
C ARG A 358 12.82 -18.57 -11.69
N HIS A 359 12.93 -18.15 -12.93
CA HIS A 359 12.64 -18.99 -14.08
C HIS A 359 13.65 -20.15 -14.09
N LYS A 360 13.17 -21.34 -13.84
CA LYS A 360 13.99 -22.55 -14.00
C LYS A 360 14.16 -22.76 -15.49
N GLY A 361 15.26 -22.20 -16.03
CA GLY A 361 15.59 -22.32 -17.44
C GLY A 361 15.46 -23.78 -17.89
N GLY A 362 14.74 -23.99 -18.98
CA GLY A 362 14.22 -25.26 -19.44
C GLY A 362 15.21 -26.37 -19.78
N MET A 363 16.49 -26.24 -19.46
CA MET A 363 17.48 -27.26 -19.78
C MET A 363 17.48 -28.48 -18.85
N LEU A 364 16.78 -28.46 -17.70
CA LEU A 364 16.97 -29.53 -16.70
C LEU A 364 15.71 -30.06 -16.02
N ARG A 365 14.48 -29.67 -16.38
CA ARG A 365 13.26 -30.22 -15.79
C ARG A 365 12.15 -30.34 -16.83
N HIS A 366 11.62 -31.54 -16.99
CA HIS A 366 10.42 -31.86 -17.76
C HIS A 366 9.12 -31.21 -17.22
N ASP A 367 9.18 -30.46 -16.11
CA ASP A 367 8.04 -29.82 -15.43
C ASP A 367 8.09 -28.29 -15.53
N ALA A 368 8.82 -27.70 -16.46
CA ALA A 368 8.81 -26.24 -16.67
C ALA A 368 7.44 -25.82 -17.25
N PRO A 369 6.78 -24.76 -16.73
CA PRO A 369 5.56 -24.26 -17.33
C PRO A 369 5.83 -23.82 -18.76
N GLU A 370 4.97 -24.25 -19.69
CA GLU A 370 5.10 -23.95 -21.12
C GLU A 370 4.68 -22.52 -21.47
N TYR A 371 3.93 -21.86 -20.56
CA TYR A 371 3.27 -20.56 -20.79
C TYR A 371 3.61 -19.57 -19.69
N TYR A 372 4.15 -18.43 -20.11
CA TYR A 372 4.54 -17.33 -19.22
C TYR A 372 3.86 -16.03 -19.59
N TYR A 373 3.71 -15.14 -18.62
CA TYR A 373 3.35 -13.75 -18.89
C TYR A 373 4.31 -12.79 -18.17
N HIS A 374 4.50 -11.64 -18.77
CA HIS A 374 5.22 -10.51 -18.18
C HIS A 374 4.34 -9.27 -18.24
N THR A 375 4.40 -8.45 -17.20
CA THR A 375 3.65 -7.19 -17.14
C THR A 375 4.59 -6.00 -17.10
N ARG A 376 4.28 -4.99 -17.90
CA ARG A 376 5.02 -3.73 -17.94
C ARG A 376 4.08 -2.57 -17.72
N VAL A 377 4.47 -1.63 -16.84
CA VAL A 377 3.71 -0.42 -16.56
C VAL A 377 4.33 0.72 -17.36
N LYS A 378 3.51 1.44 -18.14
CA LYS A 378 3.91 2.61 -18.92
C LYS A 378 3.03 3.80 -18.51
N SER A 379 3.58 5.02 -18.53
CA SER A 379 2.77 6.23 -18.34
C SER A 379 1.85 6.43 -19.54
N GLY A 380 0.54 6.45 -19.28
CA GLY A 380 -0.46 6.68 -20.32
C GLY A 380 -0.69 8.16 -20.59
N PRO A 381 -1.34 8.48 -21.74
CA PRO A 381 -1.62 9.87 -22.15
C PRO A 381 -2.53 10.63 -21.16
N SER A 382 -3.33 9.92 -20.37
CA SER A 382 -4.23 10.47 -19.35
C SER A 382 -3.53 10.82 -18.04
N GLY A 383 -2.21 10.56 -17.91
CA GLY A 383 -1.46 10.69 -16.66
C GLY A 383 -1.73 9.56 -15.67
N LEU A 384 -2.42 8.51 -16.10
CA LEU A 384 -2.59 7.24 -15.40
C LEU A 384 -1.52 6.24 -15.86
N HIS A 385 -1.34 5.18 -15.10
CA HIS A 385 -0.44 4.10 -15.46
C HIS A 385 -1.18 3.03 -16.26
N ASP A 386 -0.73 2.82 -17.49
CA ASP A 386 -1.22 1.76 -18.37
C ASP A 386 -0.42 0.47 -18.14
N THR A 387 -1.11 -0.64 -17.92
CA THR A 387 -0.48 -1.95 -17.74
C THR A 387 -0.55 -2.74 -19.04
N TRP A 388 0.60 -3.17 -19.52
CA TRP A 388 0.78 -3.98 -20.72
C TRP A 388 1.15 -5.41 -20.34
N LEU A 389 0.59 -6.36 -21.05
CA LEU A 389 0.83 -7.79 -20.90
C LEU A 389 1.60 -8.30 -22.11
N THR A 390 2.70 -9.00 -21.89
CA THR A 390 3.45 -9.75 -22.89
C THR A 390 3.38 -11.22 -22.54
N LEU A 391 3.15 -12.07 -23.53
CA LEU A 391 3.09 -13.51 -23.36
C LEU A 391 4.35 -14.14 -23.96
N GLY A 392 4.77 -15.25 -23.36
CA GLY A 392 5.94 -15.99 -23.83
C GLY A 392 5.88 -17.45 -23.40
N GLY A 393 6.83 -18.24 -23.87
CA GLY A 393 6.97 -19.66 -23.59
C GLY A 393 7.23 -20.47 -24.84
N GLU A 394 7.48 -21.74 -24.70
CA GLU A 394 7.87 -22.65 -25.78
C GLU A 394 6.82 -22.72 -26.92
N ALA A 395 5.55 -22.52 -26.58
CA ALA A 395 4.46 -22.48 -27.55
C ALA A 395 4.49 -21.25 -28.46
N PHE A 396 5.19 -20.18 -28.08
CA PHE A 396 5.33 -18.95 -28.88
C PHE A 396 6.57 -18.96 -29.76
N ASP A 397 7.57 -19.80 -29.47
CA ASP A 397 8.81 -19.92 -30.25
C ASP A 397 8.56 -20.53 -31.64
N ASN A 398 7.47 -21.28 -31.82
CA ASN A 398 7.11 -21.96 -33.07
C ASN A 398 6.24 -21.13 -34.02
N HIS A 399 6.15 -19.80 -33.84
CA HIS A 399 5.32 -18.88 -34.65
C HIS A 399 3.82 -19.25 -34.75
N THR A 400 3.35 -20.16 -33.92
CA THR A 400 1.95 -20.55 -33.81
C THR A 400 1.33 -19.92 -32.57
N VAL A 401 1.06 -18.62 -32.64
CA VAL A 401 0.10 -18.04 -31.70
C VAL A 401 -1.24 -18.76 -31.92
N PRO A 402 -1.82 -19.33 -30.89
CA PRO A 402 -3.10 -20.02 -31.03
C PRO A 402 -4.14 -19.03 -31.54
N GLU A 403 -4.59 -19.20 -32.78
CA GLU A 403 -5.66 -18.40 -33.33
C GLU A 403 -6.93 -18.56 -32.49
N ASN A 404 -7.58 -17.45 -32.13
CA ASN A 404 -8.84 -17.38 -31.36
C ASN A 404 -8.76 -17.80 -29.89
N GLU A 405 -7.61 -17.69 -29.23
CA GLU A 405 -7.55 -17.89 -27.79
C GLU A 405 -8.05 -16.65 -27.04
N LYS A 406 -8.88 -16.90 -26.01
CA LYS A 406 -9.38 -15.85 -25.11
C LYS A 406 -8.71 -16.00 -23.75
N LEU A 407 -8.13 -14.92 -23.27
CA LEU A 407 -7.57 -14.85 -21.92
C LEU A 407 -8.57 -14.15 -20.99
N SER A 408 -8.71 -14.73 -19.80
CA SER A 408 -9.38 -14.13 -18.65
C SER A 408 -8.35 -13.80 -17.60
N LEU A 409 -8.35 -12.57 -17.11
CA LEU A 409 -7.39 -12.11 -16.12
C LEU A 409 -8.13 -11.68 -14.85
N SER A 410 -7.61 -12.16 -13.72
CA SER A 410 -7.95 -11.62 -12.40
C SER A 410 -6.92 -10.55 -12.03
N LEU A 411 -7.40 -9.38 -11.63
CA LEU A 411 -6.59 -8.20 -11.38
C LEU A 411 -6.85 -7.67 -9.97
N THR A 412 -5.86 -6.99 -9.43
CA THR A 412 -6.05 -6.08 -8.29
C THR A 412 -5.96 -4.65 -8.79
N GLY A 413 -6.96 -3.84 -8.47
CA GLY A 413 -7.05 -2.43 -8.88
C GLY A 413 -6.83 -1.46 -7.74
N THR A 414 -6.57 -0.20 -8.12
CA THR A 414 -6.48 0.96 -7.23
C THR A 414 -7.13 2.17 -7.89
N ASN A 415 -7.56 3.15 -7.10
CA ASN A 415 -8.02 4.44 -7.62
C ASN A 415 -6.87 5.45 -7.83
N GLY A 416 -5.62 4.96 -7.87
CA GLY A 416 -4.44 5.76 -8.19
C GLY A 416 -4.32 7.02 -7.34
N GLN A 417 -4.22 8.18 -8.00
CA GLN A 417 -4.05 9.47 -7.34
C GLN A 417 -5.35 10.13 -6.88
N LEU A 418 -6.52 9.59 -7.23
CA LEU A 418 -7.80 10.23 -6.91
C LEU A 418 -8.00 10.45 -5.41
N PRO A 419 -7.75 9.47 -4.51
CA PRO A 419 -7.89 9.70 -3.07
C PRO A 419 -6.99 10.82 -2.55
N ARG A 420 -5.77 10.95 -3.09
CA ARG A 420 -4.82 11.99 -2.71
C ARG A 420 -5.26 13.37 -3.17
N ARG A 421 -5.76 13.49 -4.41
CA ARG A 421 -6.25 14.75 -4.97
C ARG A 421 -7.52 15.25 -4.26
N ALA A 422 -8.31 14.34 -3.74
CA ALA A 422 -9.59 14.60 -3.10
C ALA A 422 -9.59 14.32 -1.59
N LEU A 423 -8.47 14.58 -0.89
CA LEU A 423 -8.27 14.24 0.53
C LEU A 423 -9.41 14.71 1.44
N GLN A 424 -9.97 15.90 1.22
CA GLN A 424 -11.07 16.42 2.02
C GLN A 424 -12.41 15.73 1.74
N SER A 425 -12.60 15.23 0.52
CA SER A 425 -13.83 14.59 0.06
C SER A 425 -13.80 13.06 0.16
N THR A 426 -12.63 12.46 0.44
CA THR A 426 -12.49 11.00 0.57
C THR A 426 -12.96 10.57 1.96
N LEU A 427 -14.27 10.66 2.19
CA LEU A 427 -14.93 10.17 3.40
C LEU A 427 -15.35 8.71 3.16
N LEU A 428 -14.85 7.80 4.00
CA LEU A 428 -15.21 6.38 3.98
C LEU A 428 -16.41 6.18 4.91
N ASP A 429 -17.57 5.95 4.35
CA ASP A 429 -18.83 5.89 5.11
C ASP A 429 -19.76 4.75 4.70
N THR A 430 -19.45 4.06 3.61
CA THR A 430 -20.34 3.05 3.04
C THR A 430 -19.67 1.67 3.08
N VAL A 431 -20.33 0.66 3.60
CA VAL A 431 -19.90 -0.74 3.54
C VAL A 431 -20.45 -1.42 2.30
N VAL A 432 -19.64 -2.25 1.64
CA VAL A 432 -20.03 -2.95 0.41
C VAL A 432 -20.97 -4.12 0.67
N LYS A 433 -20.73 -4.86 1.77
CA LYS A 433 -21.55 -6.02 2.12
C LYS A 433 -22.41 -5.69 3.33
N SER A 434 -23.71 -6.01 3.23
CA SER A 434 -24.60 -5.96 4.38
C SER A 434 -24.15 -6.97 5.43
N THR A 435 -23.95 -6.53 6.66
CA THR A 435 -23.68 -7.37 7.82
C THR A 435 -24.96 -7.52 8.65
N THR A 436 -25.03 -8.58 9.47
CA THR A 436 -26.17 -8.84 10.36
C THR A 436 -26.40 -7.69 11.38
N ALA A 437 -25.31 -7.02 11.77
CA ALA A 437 -25.35 -5.81 12.60
C ALA A 437 -25.28 -4.55 11.69
N ARG A 438 -25.97 -3.50 12.09
CA ARG A 438 -25.89 -2.20 11.43
C ARG A 438 -24.54 -1.53 11.75
N ILE A 439 -23.56 -1.81 10.91
CA ILE A 439 -22.19 -1.29 11.05
C ILE A 439 -22.09 0.03 10.29
N GLN A 440 -21.58 1.06 10.96
CA GLN A 440 -21.15 2.31 10.36
C GLN A 440 -19.63 2.35 10.35
N VAL A 441 -19.06 3.04 9.37
CA VAL A 441 -17.63 3.18 9.19
C VAL A 441 -17.29 4.65 9.00
N ARG A 442 -16.19 5.08 9.60
CA ARG A 442 -15.61 6.39 9.32
C ARG A 442 -14.09 6.32 9.32
N ASN A 443 -13.44 7.07 8.44
CA ASN A 443 -11.99 7.22 8.50
C ASN A 443 -11.59 8.23 9.57
N LEU A 444 -10.54 7.88 10.33
CA LEU A 444 -9.90 8.79 11.26
C LEU A 444 -8.90 9.66 10.47
N ARG A 445 -9.02 10.95 10.57
CA ARG A 445 -8.13 11.91 9.92
C ARG A 445 -7.20 12.51 10.96
N SER A 446 -5.91 12.53 10.69
CA SER A 446 -5.01 13.39 11.43
C SER A 446 -5.22 14.83 10.94
N GLU A 447 -5.44 15.77 11.83
CA GLU A 447 -5.61 17.19 11.49
C GLU A 447 -4.34 17.81 10.88
N GLU A 448 -3.19 17.15 11.03
CA GLU A 448 -1.89 17.59 10.54
C GLU A 448 -1.62 17.31 9.05
N ARG A 449 -2.49 16.58 8.34
CA ARG A 449 -2.36 16.33 6.90
C ARG A 449 -3.01 17.43 6.06
N ARG A 450 -2.77 18.67 6.39
CA ARG A 450 -3.12 19.82 5.55
C ARG A 450 -2.02 20.14 4.55
#